data_88b0680631386c864534cb331e843d45
#
_entry.id   88b0680631386c864534cb331e843d45
#
_cell.length_a   1.000
_cell.length_b   1.000
_cell.length_c   1.000
_cell.angle_alpha   90.00
_cell.angle_beta   90.00
_cell.angle_gamma   90.00
#
_symmetry.space_group_name_H-M   'P 1'
#
loop_
_entity.id
_entity.type
_entity.pdbx_description
1 polymer ?
#
loop_
_entity_poly.entity_id
_entity_poly.type
_entity_poly.pdbx_seq_one_letter_code
_entity_poly.pdbx_strand_id
1 'polypeptide(L)'
;MTETIFQNTGDLTDNASPVVPEQELKVATIFPAKNEESTIENVVHVASTSKYSPDIIVVDAYSSDSTAQLAMKAGAAVIQQPEQIFPGKGNAMKAGLREAINNRAANIILFLDSDINNLSSEWVDKLVDALIQNNSDMTRGFYQRQSRDAAVTKLIARPMLNIFFPELSQFEQPLSGEVCARSQMWEKLLAAPGSPDGWGIDIWFLIETAMLGHHIKEVFMGNKIHTSYESYKEDVAKLSKMAEQVEITIIREAIKYGRIHLESNVKI
;
A
#
# COMPACT_ATOMS: atom_id res chain seq x y z
N MET A 1 17.49 4.71 66.36
CA MET A 1 16.50 4.78 65.28
C MET A 1 17.27 4.61 64.01
N THR A 2 17.26 3.40 63.47
CA THR A 2 18.14 2.92 62.41
C THR A 2 17.31 2.80 61.16
N GLU A 3 17.61 3.62 60.15
CA GLU A 3 17.04 3.50 58.81
C GLU A 3 17.67 2.31 58.10
N THR A 4 16.83 1.41 57.64
CA THR A 4 17.24 0.26 56.80
C THR A 4 16.94 0.61 55.38
N ILE A 5 18.00 0.88 54.58
CA ILE A 5 17.93 1.08 53.14
C ILE A 5 17.93 -0.31 52.51
N PHE A 6 16.83 -0.67 51.85
CA PHE A 6 16.78 -1.82 50.93
C PHE A 6 17.26 -1.38 49.54
N GLN A 7 18.48 -1.79 49.21
CA GLN A 7 18.94 -1.77 47.81
C GLN A 7 18.38 -3.02 47.12
N ASN A 8 17.49 -2.79 46.17
CA ASN A 8 17.00 -3.83 45.30
C ASN A 8 17.74 -3.71 43.93
N THR A 9 18.85 -4.41 43.80
CA THR A 9 19.54 -4.60 42.53
C THR A 9 18.86 -5.74 41.79
N GLY A 10 17.76 -5.42 41.13
CA GLY A 10 17.14 -6.32 40.14
C GLY A 10 17.94 -6.28 38.84
N ASP A 11 18.58 -7.37 38.53
CA ASP A 11 19.19 -7.69 37.25
C ASP A 11 18.16 -7.49 36.11
N LEU A 12 18.33 -6.43 35.34
CA LEU A 12 17.65 -6.28 34.05
C LEU A 12 18.37 -7.22 33.08
N THR A 13 17.91 -8.46 33.02
CA THR A 13 18.29 -9.36 31.93
C THR A 13 17.85 -8.75 30.62
N ASP A 14 18.83 -8.36 29.83
CA ASP A 14 18.75 -7.98 28.43
C ASP A 14 17.92 -9.05 27.66
N ASN A 15 16.64 -8.79 27.47
CA ASN A 15 15.85 -9.49 26.49
C ASN A 15 16.20 -8.92 25.09
N ALA A 16 17.40 -9.18 24.65
CA ALA A 16 17.76 -9.05 23.25
C ALA A 16 16.81 -9.96 22.48
N SER A 17 15.88 -9.37 21.74
CA SER A 17 15.07 -10.10 20.77
C SER A 17 16.00 -10.94 19.90
N PRO A 18 15.67 -12.21 19.61
CA PRO A 18 16.54 -13.08 18.84
C PRO A 18 16.90 -12.36 17.53
N VAL A 19 18.20 -12.19 17.30
CA VAL A 19 18.73 -11.74 16.01
C VAL A 19 18.31 -12.82 15.02
N VAL A 20 17.26 -12.55 14.26
CA VAL A 20 16.86 -13.40 13.13
C VAL A 20 18.06 -13.43 12.20
N PRO A 21 18.59 -14.60 11.81
CA PRO A 21 19.71 -14.68 10.88
C PRO A 21 19.37 -13.83 9.68
N GLU A 22 20.36 -13.11 9.17
CA GLU A 22 20.27 -12.20 8.02
C GLU A 22 19.79 -13.01 6.81
N GLN A 23 18.48 -13.21 6.72
CA GLN A 23 17.86 -13.81 5.55
C GLN A 23 18.16 -12.89 4.39
N GLU A 24 18.74 -13.44 3.34
CA GLU A 24 18.94 -12.73 2.08
C GLU A 24 17.67 -11.98 1.72
N LEU A 25 17.75 -10.65 1.65
CA LEU A 25 16.60 -9.80 1.37
C LEU A 25 16.16 -10.03 -0.08
N LYS A 26 15.02 -10.67 -0.25
CA LYS A 26 14.36 -10.85 -1.53
C LYS A 26 13.22 -9.84 -1.64
N VAL A 27 13.47 -8.79 -2.40
CA VAL A 27 12.51 -7.71 -2.60
C VAL A 27 11.73 -7.95 -3.89
N ALA A 28 10.42 -7.78 -3.86
CA ALA A 28 9.58 -7.71 -5.06
C ALA A 28 8.88 -6.36 -5.14
N THR A 29 8.86 -5.77 -6.34
CA THR A 29 8.08 -4.57 -6.65
C THR A 29 6.95 -4.95 -7.59
N ILE A 30 5.72 -4.61 -7.19
CA ILE A 30 4.49 -4.93 -7.93
C ILE A 30 3.90 -3.65 -8.50
N PHE A 31 3.62 -3.66 -9.80
CA PHE A 31 2.91 -2.62 -10.53
C PHE A 31 1.55 -3.15 -11.01
N PRO A 32 0.43 -2.80 -10.36
CA PRO A 32 -0.89 -2.97 -10.95
C PRO A 32 -1.02 -2.02 -12.15
N ALA A 33 -1.30 -2.53 -13.35
CA ALA A 33 -1.31 -1.73 -14.56
C ALA A 33 -2.56 -1.96 -15.41
N LYS A 34 -3.10 -0.88 -15.98
CA LYS A 34 -4.16 -0.94 -16.98
C LYS A 34 -4.09 0.25 -17.92
N ASN A 35 -3.73 0.01 -19.20
CA ASN A 35 -3.56 1.03 -20.22
C ASN A 35 -2.53 2.10 -19.82
N GLU A 36 -1.32 1.65 -19.50
CA GLU A 36 -0.19 2.49 -19.05
C GLU A 36 1.01 2.38 -20.00
N GLU A 37 0.76 2.19 -21.31
CA GLU A 37 1.84 2.05 -22.30
C GLU A 37 2.82 3.23 -22.32
N SER A 38 2.37 4.42 -21.90
CA SER A 38 3.19 5.64 -21.89
C SER A 38 4.23 5.67 -20.77
N THR A 39 4.04 4.90 -19.69
CA THR A 39 4.84 5.00 -18.45
C THR A 39 5.47 3.67 -18.05
N ILE A 40 4.84 2.54 -18.39
CA ILE A 40 5.18 1.23 -17.84
C ILE A 40 6.65 0.81 -18.10
N GLU A 41 7.19 1.05 -19.30
CA GLU A 41 8.58 0.71 -19.64
C GLU A 41 9.55 1.47 -18.74
N ASN A 42 9.30 2.76 -18.52
CA ASN A 42 10.14 3.61 -17.66
C ASN A 42 10.07 3.20 -16.18
N VAL A 43 8.86 2.99 -15.63
CA VAL A 43 8.74 2.67 -14.19
C VAL A 43 9.33 1.31 -13.85
N VAL A 44 9.20 0.31 -14.74
CA VAL A 44 9.85 -1.00 -14.62
C VAL A 44 11.36 -0.85 -14.62
N HIS A 45 11.91 -0.15 -15.63
CA HIS A 45 13.35 0.06 -15.75
C HIS A 45 13.91 0.79 -14.52
N VAL A 46 13.28 1.89 -14.11
CA VAL A 46 13.75 2.69 -12.96
C VAL A 46 13.71 1.89 -11.67
N ALA A 47 12.60 1.18 -11.39
CA ALA A 47 12.49 0.37 -10.17
C ALA A 47 13.55 -0.74 -10.11
N SER A 48 13.91 -1.35 -11.24
CA SER A 48 14.93 -2.39 -11.30
C SER A 48 16.34 -1.89 -10.97
N THR A 49 16.59 -0.58 -11.03
CA THR A 49 17.88 0.03 -10.67
C THR A 49 18.05 0.34 -9.17
N SER A 50 17.07 0.01 -8.34
CA SER A 50 17.18 0.09 -6.89
C SER A 50 18.35 -0.74 -6.35
N LYS A 51 18.99 -0.27 -5.28
CA LYS A 51 20.07 -1.01 -4.59
C LYS A 51 19.63 -2.39 -4.09
N TYR A 52 18.32 -2.62 -3.95
CA TYR A 52 17.75 -3.90 -3.54
C TYR A 52 17.51 -4.87 -4.69
N SER A 53 17.76 -4.45 -5.95
CA SER A 53 17.59 -5.28 -7.16
C SER A 53 16.29 -6.10 -7.15
N PRO A 54 15.12 -5.46 -7.00
CA PRO A 54 13.88 -6.18 -6.77
C PRO A 54 13.44 -6.99 -8.00
N ASP A 55 12.78 -8.12 -7.76
CA ASP A 55 11.97 -8.78 -8.78
C ASP A 55 10.81 -7.86 -9.18
N ILE A 56 10.70 -7.52 -10.45
CA ILE A 56 9.63 -6.65 -10.94
C ILE A 56 8.48 -7.50 -11.46
N ILE A 57 7.29 -7.28 -10.91
CA ILE A 57 6.06 -7.95 -11.29
C ILE A 57 5.06 -6.89 -11.78
N VAL A 58 4.61 -7.02 -13.01
CA VAL A 58 3.51 -6.22 -13.55
C VAL A 58 2.26 -7.08 -13.62
N VAL A 59 1.18 -6.61 -12.99
CA VAL A 59 -0.12 -7.27 -13.06
C VAL A 59 -0.99 -6.51 -14.04
N ASP A 60 -1.14 -7.07 -15.23
CA ASP A 60 -1.96 -6.49 -16.30
C ASP A 60 -3.45 -6.73 -16.04
N ALA A 61 -4.20 -5.65 -15.91
CA ALA A 61 -5.65 -5.66 -15.69
C ALA A 61 -6.44 -5.55 -17.00
N TYR A 62 -6.14 -6.42 -17.97
CA TYR A 62 -6.76 -6.45 -19.29
C TYR A 62 -6.56 -5.13 -20.06
N SER A 63 -5.30 -4.71 -20.19
CA SER A 63 -4.93 -3.56 -21.03
C SER A 63 -5.27 -3.83 -22.50
N SER A 64 -5.77 -2.81 -23.18
CA SER A 64 -6.07 -2.85 -24.60
C SER A 64 -4.98 -2.22 -25.48
N ASP A 65 -3.96 -1.66 -24.84
CA ASP A 65 -2.77 -1.04 -25.44
C ASP A 65 -1.53 -1.95 -25.32
N SER A 66 -0.34 -1.39 -25.51
CA SER A 66 0.92 -2.13 -25.47
C SER A 66 1.51 -2.32 -24.08
N THR A 67 0.75 -2.07 -23.00
CA THR A 67 1.23 -2.11 -21.60
C THR A 67 1.98 -3.40 -21.28
N ALA A 68 1.35 -4.57 -21.49
CA ALA A 68 1.94 -5.86 -21.15
C ALA A 68 3.22 -6.16 -21.95
N GLN A 69 3.23 -5.84 -23.24
CA GLN A 69 4.38 -6.06 -24.13
C GLN A 69 5.57 -5.18 -23.71
N LEU A 70 5.33 -3.91 -23.39
CA LEU A 70 6.36 -2.96 -22.96
C LEU A 70 6.93 -3.34 -21.59
N ALA A 71 6.08 -3.79 -20.66
CA ALA A 71 6.52 -4.29 -19.38
C ALA A 71 7.45 -5.51 -19.50
N MET A 72 7.08 -6.50 -20.33
CA MET A 72 7.93 -7.67 -20.62
C MET A 72 9.26 -7.26 -21.25
N LYS A 73 9.23 -6.35 -22.21
CA LYS A 73 10.44 -5.83 -22.87
C LYS A 73 11.38 -5.13 -21.87
N ALA A 74 10.83 -4.44 -20.88
CA ALA A 74 11.59 -3.80 -19.82
C ALA A 74 12.15 -4.77 -18.76
N GLY A 75 11.82 -6.07 -18.85
CA GLY A 75 12.34 -7.13 -17.98
C GLY A 75 11.41 -7.52 -16.81
N ALA A 76 10.18 -7.02 -16.78
CA ALA A 76 9.23 -7.43 -15.75
C ALA A 76 8.66 -8.83 -16.01
N ALA A 77 8.36 -9.56 -14.93
CA ALA A 77 7.45 -10.68 -15.01
C ALA A 77 6.02 -10.14 -15.12
N VAL A 78 5.36 -10.42 -16.24
CA VAL A 78 3.98 -9.97 -16.47
C VAL A 78 3.02 -11.12 -16.16
N ILE A 79 2.07 -10.87 -15.27
CA ILE A 79 0.97 -11.79 -15.00
C ILE A 79 -0.35 -11.12 -15.35
N GLN A 80 -1.32 -11.91 -15.80
CA GLN A 80 -2.67 -11.43 -16.05
C GLN A 80 -3.44 -11.41 -14.74
N GLN A 81 -4.16 -10.32 -14.46
CA GLN A 81 -5.13 -10.29 -13.38
C GLN A 81 -6.15 -11.43 -13.57
N PRO A 82 -6.51 -12.19 -12.51
CA PRO A 82 -7.56 -13.19 -12.62
C PRO A 82 -8.87 -12.58 -13.15
N GLU A 83 -9.53 -13.27 -14.07
CA GLU A 83 -10.81 -12.83 -14.61
C GLU A 83 -11.85 -12.77 -13.49
N GLN A 84 -12.42 -11.60 -13.32
CA GLN A 84 -13.53 -11.37 -12.39
C GLN A 84 -14.55 -10.49 -13.09
N ILE A 85 -15.80 -10.50 -12.56
CA ILE A 85 -16.93 -9.73 -13.12
C ILE A 85 -16.57 -8.24 -13.23
N PHE A 86 -15.70 -7.74 -12.36
CA PHE A 86 -15.19 -6.36 -12.39
C PHE A 86 -13.67 -6.35 -12.16
N PRO A 87 -12.86 -6.11 -13.19
CA PRO A 87 -11.43 -5.86 -13.00
C PRO A 87 -11.24 -4.63 -12.12
N GLY A 88 -10.29 -4.69 -11.18
CA GLY A 88 -10.06 -3.59 -10.25
C GLY A 88 -8.68 -3.64 -9.61
N LYS A 89 -8.22 -2.47 -9.10
CA LYS A 89 -6.90 -2.31 -8.50
C LYS A 89 -6.63 -3.34 -7.41
N GLY A 90 -7.60 -3.57 -6.51
CA GLY A 90 -7.46 -4.54 -5.42
C GLY A 90 -7.24 -5.97 -5.91
N ASN A 91 -7.92 -6.38 -6.97
CA ASN A 91 -7.71 -7.70 -7.55
C ASN A 91 -6.32 -7.86 -8.15
N ALA A 92 -5.84 -6.85 -8.88
CA ALA A 92 -4.49 -6.83 -9.41
C ALA A 92 -3.45 -6.90 -8.28
N MET A 93 -3.62 -6.10 -7.22
CA MET A 93 -2.70 -6.10 -6.07
C MET A 93 -2.67 -7.46 -5.37
N LYS A 94 -3.84 -8.07 -5.12
CA LYS A 94 -3.92 -9.42 -4.51
C LYS A 94 -3.28 -10.50 -5.38
N ALA A 95 -3.42 -10.43 -6.70
CA ALA A 95 -2.76 -11.35 -7.63
C ALA A 95 -1.24 -11.20 -7.58
N GLY A 96 -0.74 -9.97 -7.62
CA GLY A 96 0.69 -9.68 -7.50
C GLY A 96 1.30 -10.16 -6.18
N LEU A 97 0.59 -9.99 -5.06
CA LEU A 97 1.03 -10.51 -3.76
C LEU A 97 1.18 -12.03 -3.78
N ARG A 98 0.20 -12.76 -4.32
CA ARG A 98 0.29 -14.22 -4.43
C ARG A 98 1.45 -14.66 -5.31
N GLU A 99 1.71 -13.97 -6.42
CA GLU A 99 2.88 -14.24 -7.26
C GLU A 99 4.18 -14.01 -6.50
N ALA A 100 4.33 -12.85 -5.83
CA ALA A 100 5.53 -12.49 -5.09
C ALA A 100 5.82 -13.47 -3.94
N ILE A 101 4.80 -13.87 -3.18
CA ILE A 101 4.94 -14.76 -2.02
C ILE A 101 5.18 -16.20 -2.47
N ASN A 102 4.30 -16.75 -3.32
CA ASN A 102 4.28 -18.18 -3.59
C ASN A 102 5.29 -18.60 -4.65
N ASN A 103 5.53 -17.76 -5.66
CA ASN A 103 6.36 -18.14 -6.81
C ASN A 103 7.74 -17.48 -6.80
N ARG A 104 7.90 -16.32 -6.10
CA ARG A 104 9.18 -15.60 -6.02
C ARG A 104 9.85 -15.72 -4.65
N ALA A 105 9.15 -16.21 -3.65
CA ALA A 105 9.62 -16.29 -2.26
C ALA A 105 10.16 -14.93 -1.74
N ALA A 106 9.52 -13.83 -2.16
CA ALA A 106 9.87 -12.49 -1.71
C ALA A 106 9.53 -12.34 -0.22
N ASN A 107 10.47 -11.77 0.55
CA ASN A 107 10.27 -11.51 1.98
C ASN A 107 9.97 -10.04 2.29
N ILE A 108 10.22 -9.14 1.34
CA ILE A 108 9.76 -7.74 1.34
C ILE A 108 9.05 -7.50 0.01
N ILE A 109 7.84 -6.95 0.07
CA ILE A 109 7.03 -6.70 -1.12
C ILE A 109 6.50 -5.28 -1.04
N LEU A 110 6.66 -4.56 -2.15
CA LEU A 110 6.16 -3.20 -2.27
C LEU A 110 5.31 -3.02 -3.54
N PHE A 111 4.38 -2.10 -3.44
CA PHE A 111 3.59 -1.62 -4.57
C PHE A 111 4.06 -0.24 -5.00
N LEU A 112 4.02 0.01 -6.28
CA LEU A 112 4.13 1.34 -6.88
C LEU A 112 3.05 1.49 -7.94
N ASP A 113 2.49 2.70 -8.08
CA ASP A 113 1.58 3.00 -9.17
C ASP A 113 2.34 2.99 -10.52
N SER A 114 1.71 2.46 -11.57
CA SER A 114 2.30 2.31 -12.89
C SER A 114 2.27 3.59 -13.75
N ASP A 115 1.52 4.62 -13.32
CA ASP A 115 1.32 5.88 -14.03
C ASP A 115 2.27 7.02 -13.58
N ILE A 116 3.34 6.70 -12.83
CA ILE A 116 4.28 7.68 -12.30
C ILE A 116 5.27 8.13 -13.38
N ASN A 117 5.25 9.43 -13.71
CA ASN A 117 6.14 9.99 -14.73
C ASN A 117 7.55 10.29 -14.23
N ASN A 118 7.71 10.55 -12.93
CA ASN A 118 8.98 10.94 -12.32
C ASN A 118 9.44 9.96 -11.24
N LEU A 119 9.17 8.66 -11.42
CA LEU A 119 9.68 7.65 -10.52
C LEU A 119 11.21 7.71 -10.43
N SER A 120 11.73 7.52 -9.23
CA SER A 120 13.15 7.34 -8.95
C SER A 120 13.35 6.00 -8.23
N SER A 121 14.46 5.31 -8.49
CA SER A 121 14.83 4.09 -7.76
C SER A 121 14.94 4.31 -6.25
N GLU A 122 15.29 5.54 -5.84
CA GLU A 122 15.29 5.93 -4.43
C GLU A 122 13.93 5.74 -3.73
N TRP A 123 12.82 5.69 -4.47
CA TRP A 123 11.50 5.44 -3.86
C TRP A 123 11.42 4.02 -3.32
N VAL A 124 11.90 3.05 -4.08
CA VAL A 124 12.04 1.66 -3.61
C VAL A 124 12.95 1.63 -2.39
N ASP A 125 14.13 2.24 -2.51
CA ASP A 125 15.14 2.27 -1.45
C ASP A 125 14.58 2.86 -0.15
N LYS A 126 13.95 4.03 -0.21
CA LYS A 126 13.38 4.73 0.95
C LYS A 126 12.30 3.92 1.68
N LEU A 127 11.40 3.27 0.92
CA LEU A 127 10.34 2.47 1.52
C LEU A 127 10.89 1.23 2.21
N VAL A 128 11.85 0.55 1.57
CA VAL A 128 12.49 -0.66 2.13
C VAL A 128 13.41 -0.29 3.31
N ASP A 129 14.23 0.76 3.19
CA ASP A 129 15.08 1.25 4.27
C ASP A 129 14.25 1.61 5.52
N ALA A 130 13.16 2.35 5.32
CA ALA A 130 12.29 2.75 6.42
C ALA A 130 11.61 1.55 7.09
N LEU A 131 11.24 0.52 6.33
CA LEU A 131 10.67 -0.71 6.87
C LEU A 131 11.68 -1.45 7.77
N ILE A 132 12.93 -1.55 7.31
CA ILE A 132 13.99 -2.31 8.01
C ILE A 132 14.49 -1.54 9.24
N GLN A 133 14.84 -0.25 9.05
CA GLN A 133 15.53 0.55 10.07
C GLN A 133 14.62 0.98 11.23
N ASN A 134 13.32 1.17 10.96
CA ASN A 134 12.39 1.68 11.98
C ASN A 134 11.55 0.60 12.65
N ASN A 135 11.81 -0.66 12.40
CA ASN A 135 11.01 -1.79 12.88
C ASN A 135 9.50 -1.58 12.64
N SER A 136 9.17 -1.00 11.48
CA SER A 136 7.78 -0.79 11.06
C SER A 136 7.24 -2.05 10.42
N ASP A 137 5.94 -2.30 10.59
CA ASP A 137 5.27 -3.43 9.94
C ASP A 137 4.91 -3.11 8.49
N MET A 138 4.63 -1.82 8.23
CA MET A 138 4.31 -1.27 6.91
C MET A 138 4.88 0.13 6.75
N THR A 139 5.37 0.45 5.55
CA THR A 139 5.72 1.82 5.16
C THR A 139 4.87 2.28 3.99
N ARG A 140 4.54 3.58 3.96
CA ARG A 140 3.69 4.18 2.92
C ARG A 140 4.33 5.47 2.43
N GLY A 141 4.29 5.70 1.12
CA GLY A 141 4.79 6.93 0.54
C GLY A 141 3.84 8.11 0.79
N PHE A 142 4.40 9.29 1.09
CA PHE A 142 3.66 10.54 0.99
C PHE A 142 4.48 11.57 0.19
N TYR A 143 3.78 12.51 -0.46
CA TYR A 143 4.43 13.43 -1.39
C TYR A 143 3.81 14.81 -1.34
N GLN A 144 4.57 15.80 -1.78
CA GLN A 144 3.98 17.07 -2.18
C GLN A 144 3.18 16.86 -3.47
N ARG A 145 1.92 17.26 -3.43
CA ARG A 145 1.02 17.25 -4.58
C ARG A 145 0.63 18.66 -4.96
N GLN A 146 0.31 18.86 -6.23
CA GLN A 146 -0.29 20.11 -6.67
C GLN A 146 -1.62 20.36 -5.93
N SER A 147 -1.95 21.63 -5.67
CA SER A 147 -3.14 22.00 -4.89
C SER A 147 -4.45 21.46 -5.45
N ARG A 148 -4.52 21.22 -6.76
CA ARG A 148 -5.69 20.70 -7.48
C ARG A 148 -5.75 19.17 -7.55
N ASP A 149 -4.71 18.50 -7.10
CA ASP A 149 -4.63 17.01 -7.10
C ASP A 149 -5.18 16.42 -5.81
N ALA A 150 -5.42 15.09 -5.83
CA ALA A 150 -5.87 14.29 -4.68
C ALA A 150 -7.25 14.68 -4.11
N ALA A 151 -8.22 14.99 -4.98
CA ALA A 151 -9.57 15.36 -4.57
C ALA A 151 -10.21 14.31 -3.62
N VAL A 152 -10.14 13.02 -3.96
CA VAL A 152 -10.68 11.94 -3.12
C VAL A 152 -9.96 11.86 -1.77
N THR A 153 -8.65 12.05 -1.74
CA THR A 153 -7.89 12.09 -0.48
C THR A 153 -8.36 13.24 0.42
N LYS A 154 -8.48 14.45 -0.15
CA LYS A 154 -8.76 15.67 0.60
C LYS A 154 -10.22 15.80 1.02
N LEU A 155 -11.14 15.40 0.15
CA LEU A 155 -12.57 15.64 0.32
C LEU A 155 -13.32 14.42 0.90
N ILE A 156 -12.75 13.22 0.79
CA ILE A 156 -13.40 11.99 1.23
C ILE A 156 -12.55 11.28 2.29
N ALA A 157 -11.37 10.76 1.92
CA ALA A 157 -10.63 9.87 2.80
C ALA A 157 -10.23 10.52 4.12
N ARG A 158 -9.58 11.70 4.08
CA ARG A 158 -9.15 12.40 5.31
C ARG A 158 -10.32 12.83 6.20
N PRO A 159 -11.41 13.48 5.70
CA PRO A 159 -12.56 13.81 6.53
C PRO A 159 -13.21 12.58 7.16
N MET A 160 -13.39 11.50 6.42
CA MET A 160 -13.99 10.27 6.95
C MET A 160 -13.10 9.58 7.97
N LEU A 161 -11.78 9.54 7.76
CA LEU A 161 -10.83 9.04 8.77
C LEU A 161 -10.90 9.87 10.04
N ASN A 162 -10.96 11.20 9.96
CA ASN A 162 -11.12 12.05 11.14
C ASN A 162 -12.37 11.72 11.97
N ILE A 163 -13.44 11.29 11.30
CA ILE A 163 -14.71 10.94 11.96
C ILE A 163 -14.65 9.53 12.54
N PHE A 164 -14.24 8.53 11.76
CA PHE A 164 -14.39 7.13 12.11
C PHE A 164 -13.12 6.48 12.66
N PHE A 165 -11.95 6.98 12.29
CA PHE A 165 -10.63 6.48 12.67
C PHE A 165 -9.70 7.64 13.01
N PRO A 166 -10.01 8.45 14.05
CA PRO A 166 -9.23 9.66 14.38
C PRO A 166 -7.76 9.36 14.64
N GLU A 167 -7.40 8.16 15.06
CA GLU A 167 -6.03 7.67 15.21
C GLU A 167 -5.25 7.62 13.89
N LEU A 168 -5.94 7.60 12.75
CA LEU A 168 -5.36 7.60 11.40
C LEU A 168 -5.39 8.99 10.73
N SER A 169 -5.91 10.00 11.40
CA SER A 169 -6.04 11.36 10.86
C SER A 169 -4.71 12.04 10.54
N GLN A 170 -3.63 11.57 11.16
CA GLN A 170 -2.27 12.06 10.95
C GLN A 170 -1.67 11.69 9.59
N PHE A 171 -2.22 10.67 8.92
CA PHE A 171 -1.66 10.24 7.63
C PHE A 171 -1.92 11.29 6.54
N GLU A 172 -0.82 11.74 5.91
CA GLU A 172 -0.87 12.73 4.82
C GLU A 172 -1.45 12.14 3.54
N GLN A 173 -1.12 10.86 3.25
CA GLN A 173 -1.54 10.17 2.04
C GLN A 173 -2.24 8.83 2.34
N PRO A 174 -3.45 8.84 2.92
CA PRO A 174 -4.17 7.62 3.27
C PRO A 174 -4.53 6.73 2.05
N LEU A 175 -4.52 7.30 0.85
CA LEU A 175 -4.73 6.60 -0.42
C LEU A 175 -3.43 6.39 -1.21
N SER A 176 -2.27 6.32 -0.54
CA SER A 176 -1.02 6.04 -1.22
C SER A 176 -1.03 4.64 -1.84
N GLY A 177 -0.68 4.56 -3.12
CA GLY A 177 -0.43 3.30 -3.82
C GLY A 177 0.99 2.76 -3.60
N GLU A 178 1.89 3.60 -3.07
CA GLU A 178 3.27 3.25 -2.76
C GLU A 178 3.33 2.72 -1.33
N VAL A 179 3.30 1.40 -1.19
CA VAL A 179 3.19 0.71 0.11
C VAL A 179 4.15 -0.46 0.14
N CYS A 180 4.92 -0.60 1.23
CA CYS A 180 5.87 -1.68 1.42
C CYS A 180 5.64 -2.36 2.77
N ALA A 181 5.69 -3.69 2.79
CA ALA A 181 5.64 -4.48 4.02
C ALA A 181 6.37 -5.82 3.85
N ARG A 182 6.60 -6.53 4.95
CA ARG A 182 7.11 -7.89 4.92
C ARG A 182 6.03 -8.86 4.41
N SER A 183 6.45 -9.99 3.80
CA SER A 183 5.52 -10.99 3.27
C SER A 183 4.51 -11.47 4.31
N GLN A 184 4.94 -11.69 5.57
CA GLN A 184 4.04 -12.11 6.66
C GLN A 184 2.91 -11.10 6.93
N MET A 185 3.17 -9.79 6.76
CA MET A 185 2.14 -8.78 6.90
C MET A 185 1.14 -8.86 5.74
N TRP A 186 1.64 -9.02 4.52
CA TRP A 186 0.79 -9.19 3.35
C TRP A 186 -0.05 -10.47 3.41
N GLU A 187 0.50 -11.58 3.93
CA GLU A 187 -0.25 -12.83 4.15
C GLU A 187 -1.41 -12.62 5.13
N LYS A 188 -1.18 -11.90 6.24
CA LYS A 188 -2.25 -11.53 7.19
C LYS A 188 -3.35 -10.73 6.50
N LEU A 189 -2.99 -9.73 5.69
CA LEU A 189 -3.94 -8.91 4.96
C LEU A 189 -4.69 -9.71 3.89
N LEU A 190 -4.02 -10.61 3.17
CA LEU A 190 -4.68 -11.49 2.19
C LEU A 190 -5.69 -12.45 2.84
N ALA A 191 -5.43 -12.87 4.08
CA ALA A 191 -6.31 -13.76 4.85
C ALA A 191 -7.47 -13.00 5.52
N ALA A 192 -7.35 -11.68 5.70
CA ALA A 192 -8.38 -10.88 6.35
C ALA A 192 -9.63 -10.75 5.48
N PRO A 193 -10.83 -10.92 6.06
CA PRO A 193 -12.07 -10.83 5.31
C PRO A 193 -12.42 -9.39 4.91
N GLY A 194 -13.10 -9.24 3.78
CA GLY A 194 -13.65 -7.97 3.35
C GLY A 194 -12.70 -7.10 2.52
N SER A 195 -11.53 -7.63 2.10
CA SER A 195 -10.60 -6.88 1.24
C SER A 195 -11.28 -6.48 -0.08
N PRO A 196 -11.27 -5.17 -0.45
CA PRO A 196 -11.91 -4.69 -1.67
C PRO A 196 -11.22 -5.20 -2.94
N ASP A 197 -12.00 -5.32 -4.02
CA ASP A 197 -11.48 -5.66 -5.35
C ASP A 197 -11.08 -4.42 -6.17
N GLY A 198 -11.58 -3.25 -5.79
CA GLY A 198 -11.38 -1.98 -6.49
C GLY A 198 -10.43 -1.01 -5.80
N TRP A 199 -10.68 0.29 -6.00
CA TRP A 199 -9.85 1.39 -5.48
C TRP A 199 -9.91 1.59 -3.96
N GLY A 200 -10.87 0.96 -3.27
CA GLY A 200 -10.88 0.97 -1.80
C GLY A 200 -9.73 0.22 -1.15
N ILE A 201 -8.92 -0.53 -1.92
CA ILE A 201 -7.86 -1.39 -1.39
C ILE A 201 -6.77 -0.60 -0.65
N ASP A 202 -6.40 0.59 -1.13
CA ASP A 202 -5.33 1.40 -0.54
C ASP A 202 -5.70 1.89 0.87
N ILE A 203 -6.95 2.35 1.04
CA ILE A 203 -7.45 2.78 2.36
C ILE A 203 -7.72 1.58 3.28
N TRP A 204 -8.15 0.47 2.71
CA TRP A 204 -8.37 -0.77 3.45
C TRP A 204 -7.06 -1.30 4.05
N PHE A 205 -5.96 -1.32 3.29
CA PHE A 205 -4.65 -1.68 3.81
C PHE A 205 -4.23 -0.80 4.99
N LEU A 206 -4.49 0.50 4.92
CA LEU A 206 -4.18 1.40 6.01
C LEU A 206 -4.99 1.07 7.27
N ILE A 207 -6.31 1.00 7.13
CA ILE A 207 -7.22 0.76 8.26
C ILE A 207 -6.96 -0.62 8.85
N GLU A 208 -6.94 -1.67 8.04
CA GLU A 208 -6.78 -3.05 8.51
C GLU A 208 -5.45 -3.25 9.22
N THR A 209 -4.34 -2.74 8.67
CA THR A 209 -3.02 -2.83 9.31
C THR A 209 -3.01 -2.15 10.67
N ALA A 210 -3.60 -0.96 10.78
CA ALA A 210 -3.66 -0.22 12.04
C ALA A 210 -4.57 -0.89 13.07
N MET A 211 -5.73 -1.39 12.64
CA MET A 211 -6.68 -2.07 13.53
C MET A 211 -6.17 -3.43 14.02
N LEU A 212 -5.26 -4.07 13.30
CA LEU A 212 -4.51 -5.23 13.77
C LEU A 212 -3.40 -4.88 14.76
N GLY A 213 -3.22 -3.61 15.10
CA GLY A 213 -2.22 -3.12 16.07
C GLY A 213 -0.81 -3.00 15.52
N HIS A 214 -0.65 -2.98 14.20
CA HIS A 214 0.65 -2.90 13.54
C HIS A 214 1.10 -1.45 13.32
N HIS A 215 2.42 -1.23 13.38
CA HIS A 215 3.02 0.08 13.22
C HIS A 215 3.22 0.43 11.74
N ILE A 216 2.61 1.57 11.33
CA ILE A 216 2.70 2.10 9.96
C ILE A 216 3.50 3.41 9.99
N LYS A 217 4.46 3.54 9.08
CA LYS A 217 5.26 4.75 8.92
C LYS A 217 5.08 5.37 7.54
N GLU A 218 4.80 6.67 7.49
CA GLU A 218 4.87 7.43 6.25
C GLU A 218 6.31 7.84 5.92
N VAL A 219 6.65 7.76 4.64
CA VAL A 219 7.98 8.07 4.09
C VAL A 219 7.85 9.16 3.04
N PHE A 220 8.56 10.26 3.21
CA PHE A 220 8.53 11.36 2.23
C PHE A 220 9.25 11.00 0.94
N MET A 221 8.51 11.02 -0.18
CA MET A 221 8.98 10.61 -1.50
C MET A 221 9.32 11.79 -2.42
N GLY A 222 9.18 13.03 -1.94
CA GLY A 222 9.35 14.22 -2.77
C GLY A 222 8.06 14.61 -3.51
N ASN A 223 8.17 14.97 -4.77
CA ASN A 223 7.02 15.31 -5.62
C ASN A 223 6.57 14.08 -6.42
N LYS A 224 5.27 13.84 -6.54
CA LYS A 224 4.71 12.83 -7.44
C LYS A 224 4.05 13.52 -8.63
N ILE A 225 4.48 13.14 -9.84
CA ILE A 225 3.85 13.51 -11.11
C ILE A 225 3.33 12.24 -11.74
N HIS A 226 2.04 12.16 -11.99
CA HIS A 226 1.41 10.97 -12.55
C HIS A 226 0.38 11.34 -13.64
N THR A 227 0.15 10.40 -14.54
CA THR A 227 -0.66 10.62 -15.74
C THR A 227 -2.16 10.71 -15.44
N SER A 228 -2.62 9.98 -14.43
CA SER A 228 -4.05 9.90 -14.09
C SER A 228 -4.68 11.25 -13.71
N TYR A 229 -3.87 12.25 -13.30
CA TYR A 229 -4.39 13.60 -13.08
C TYR A 229 -4.99 14.22 -14.35
N GLU A 230 -4.35 14.05 -15.48
CA GLU A 230 -4.87 14.57 -16.76
C GLU A 230 -6.14 13.81 -17.19
N SER A 231 -6.18 12.49 -16.99
CA SER A 231 -7.34 11.68 -17.34
C SER A 231 -8.57 11.97 -16.46
N TYR A 232 -8.40 12.36 -15.20
CA TYR A 232 -9.51 12.70 -14.31
C TYR A 232 -10.16 14.07 -14.64
N LYS A 233 -9.50 14.94 -15.36
CA LYS A 233 -10.15 16.18 -15.87
C LYS A 233 -11.26 15.86 -16.86
N GLU A 234 -11.12 14.78 -17.61
CA GLU A 234 -12.00 14.38 -18.67
C GLU A 234 -13.00 13.30 -18.24
N ASP A 235 -12.70 12.55 -17.16
CA ASP A 235 -13.53 11.44 -16.69
C ASP A 235 -14.02 11.62 -15.24
N VAL A 236 -14.99 12.50 -15.08
CA VAL A 236 -15.68 12.73 -13.78
C VAL A 236 -16.33 11.45 -13.27
N ALA A 237 -16.80 10.56 -14.15
CA ALA A 237 -17.45 9.31 -13.77
C ALA A 237 -16.44 8.35 -13.11
N LYS A 238 -15.22 8.27 -13.62
CA LYS A 238 -14.14 7.47 -13.05
C LYS A 238 -13.75 7.95 -11.64
N LEU A 239 -13.62 9.27 -11.48
CA LEU A 239 -13.31 9.89 -10.19
C LEU A 239 -14.42 9.67 -9.18
N SER A 240 -15.69 9.83 -9.59
CA SER A 240 -16.85 9.58 -8.73
C SER A 240 -16.92 8.11 -8.28
N LYS A 241 -16.66 7.16 -9.18
CA LYS A 241 -16.62 5.74 -8.85
C LYS A 241 -15.48 5.40 -7.88
N MET A 242 -14.31 6.04 -8.03
CA MET A 242 -13.22 5.90 -7.08
C MET A 242 -13.61 6.43 -5.69
N ALA A 243 -14.22 7.62 -5.64
CA ALA A 243 -14.71 8.21 -4.40
C ALA A 243 -15.70 7.29 -3.69
N GLU A 244 -16.71 6.81 -4.40
CA GLU A 244 -17.71 5.87 -3.89
C GLU A 244 -17.08 4.60 -3.29
N GLN A 245 -16.10 4.00 -3.97
CA GLN A 245 -15.44 2.79 -3.48
C GLN A 245 -14.61 3.05 -2.22
N VAL A 246 -13.96 4.20 -2.12
CA VAL A 246 -13.23 4.62 -0.91
C VAL A 246 -14.21 4.84 0.25
N GLU A 247 -15.31 5.57 0.03
CA GLU A 247 -16.36 5.82 1.03
C GLU A 247 -16.95 4.52 1.57
N ILE A 248 -17.42 3.65 0.67
CA ILE A 248 -17.98 2.35 1.02
C ILE A 248 -16.99 1.52 1.85
N THR A 249 -15.71 1.55 1.49
CA THR A 249 -14.67 0.82 2.22
C THR A 249 -14.51 1.36 3.64
N ILE A 250 -14.39 2.68 3.81
CA ILE A 250 -14.25 3.28 5.14
C ILE A 250 -15.50 2.99 6.01
N ILE A 251 -16.71 3.10 5.44
CA ILE A 251 -17.95 2.79 6.17
C ILE A 251 -18.01 1.32 6.60
N ARG A 252 -17.64 0.39 5.71
CA ARG A 252 -17.62 -1.05 6.03
C ARG A 252 -16.64 -1.36 7.16
N GLU A 253 -15.44 -0.78 7.10
CA GLU A 253 -14.47 -0.95 8.17
C GLU A 253 -14.93 -0.28 9.47
N ALA A 254 -15.57 0.89 9.39
CA ALA A 254 -16.13 1.55 10.57
C ALA A 254 -17.24 0.71 11.25
N ILE A 255 -18.07 0.02 10.48
CA ILE A 255 -19.05 -0.92 11.01
C ILE A 255 -18.35 -2.14 11.62
N LYS A 256 -17.41 -2.75 10.89
CA LYS A 256 -16.62 -3.92 11.32
C LYS A 256 -15.93 -3.71 12.67
N TYR A 257 -15.36 -2.52 12.88
CA TYR A 257 -14.64 -2.15 14.10
C TYR A 257 -15.51 -1.43 15.14
N GLY A 258 -16.87 -1.44 14.99
CA GLY A 258 -17.79 -0.87 15.95
C GLY A 258 -17.72 0.65 16.08
N ARG A 259 -17.23 1.36 15.05
CA ARG A 259 -17.18 2.83 15.01
C ARG A 259 -18.52 3.43 14.56
N ILE A 260 -19.37 2.62 13.92
CA ILE A 260 -20.74 2.94 13.55
C ILE A 260 -21.65 1.87 14.15
N HIS A 261 -22.64 2.30 14.91
CA HIS A 261 -23.71 1.42 15.40
C HIS A 261 -24.94 1.62 14.53
N LEU A 262 -25.33 0.60 13.79
CA LEU A 262 -26.60 0.61 13.06
C LEU A 262 -27.72 0.25 14.03
N GLU A 263 -28.65 1.17 14.30
CA GLU A 263 -29.85 0.86 15.05
C GLU A 263 -30.69 -0.14 14.25
N SER A 264 -31.11 -1.23 14.90
CA SER A 264 -31.83 -2.35 14.29
C SER A 264 -33.24 -1.98 13.73
N ASN A 265 -33.61 -0.71 13.83
CA ASN A 265 -34.99 -0.24 13.50
C ASN A 265 -35.07 0.66 12.25
N VAL A 266 -33.96 0.90 11.53
CA VAL A 266 -34.06 1.64 10.27
C VAL A 266 -34.48 0.68 9.17
N LYS A 267 -35.79 0.64 8.89
CA LYS A 267 -36.29 0.07 7.63
C LYS A 267 -35.96 1.07 6.53
N ILE A 268 -34.97 0.72 5.70
CA ILE A 268 -34.71 1.38 4.43
C ILE A 268 -35.68 0.89 3.39
#